data_6d80da47668e8f30c6610a05475e3ee4
#
_entry.id   6d80da47668e8f30c6610a05475e3ee4
#
_cell.length_a   1.000
_cell.length_b   1.000
_cell.length_c   1.000
_cell.angle_alpha   90.00
_cell.angle_beta   90.00
_cell.angle_gamma   90.00
#
_symmetry.space_group_name_H-M   'P 1'
#
loop_
_entity.id
_entity.type
_entity.pdbx_description
1 polymer ?
#
loop_
_entity_poly.entity_id
_entity_poly.type
_entity_poly.pdbx_seq_one_letter_code
_entity_poly.pdbx_strand_id
1 'polypeptide(L)'
;TQWSSSAASDVYKRQLCVSDTGGMILFGHQSTTSVSFDEVMMMSKAIDRGSQYGLRMVDMPYWSFHVSKEQAVENAGRFVHEANAEVMKCEGNRHHVPAIEAIVSAGIPVQGHIGITPMRMPQLGGFVAQGKTADRAKELIDDAKAMYDAGCFSILCEVTTSEVAEYLAEILPVPVISLGAGN
;
A
#
# COMPACT_ATOMS: atom_id res chain seq x y z
N THR A 1 -8.48 23.71 -11.66
CA THR A 1 -7.80 23.86 -10.37
C THR A 1 -7.47 22.53 -9.70
N GLN A 2 -8.12 21.42 -10.05
CA GLN A 2 -7.71 20.06 -9.61
C GLN A 2 -6.47 19.54 -10.34
N TRP A 3 -6.16 20.11 -11.49
CA TRP A 3 -4.93 19.79 -12.24
C TRP A 3 -3.66 20.20 -11.50
N SER A 4 -3.75 21.25 -10.70
CA SER A 4 -2.61 21.71 -9.90
C SER A 4 -2.25 20.73 -8.77
N SER A 5 -3.19 19.94 -8.26
CA SER A 5 -2.90 18.99 -7.19
C SER A 5 -2.22 17.70 -7.68
N SER A 6 -2.57 17.18 -8.86
CA SER A 6 -1.85 16.03 -9.43
C SER A 6 -0.49 16.44 -10.00
N ALA A 7 -0.39 17.60 -10.66
CA ALA A 7 0.90 18.15 -11.08
C ALA A 7 1.80 18.48 -9.89
N ALA A 8 1.24 19.00 -8.79
CA ALA A 8 1.97 19.18 -7.53
C ALA A 8 2.39 17.86 -6.89
N SER A 9 1.58 16.80 -6.99
CA SER A 9 1.95 15.47 -6.54
C SER A 9 3.09 14.89 -7.39
N ASP A 10 3.08 15.06 -8.69
CA ASP A 10 4.18 14.66 -9.57
C ASP A 10 5.50 15.36 -9.21
N VAL A 11 5.43 16.65 -8.88
CA VAL A 11 6.62 17.46 -8.60
C VAL A 11 7.10 17.31 -7.16
N TYR A 12 6.19 17.26 -6.19
CA TYR A 12 6.55 17.30 -4.77
C TYR A 12 6.49 15.95 -4.06
N LYS A 13 5.53 15.10 -4.38
CA LYS A 13 5.39 13.77 -3.75
C LYS A 13 6.03 12.66 -4.55
N ARG A 14 6.18 12.84 -5.84
CA ARG A 14 6.84 11.88 -6.75
C ARG A 14 6.24 10.47 -6.76
N GLN A 15 5.07 10.26 -6.17
CA GLN A 15 4.37 8.98 -6.15
C GLN A 15 2.92 9.18 -6.59
N LEU A 16 2.48 8.34 -7.51
CA LEU A 16 1.09 8.23 -7.95
C LEU A 16 0.62 6.85 -7.56
N CYS A 17 -0.23 6.77 -6.54
CA CYS A 17 -0.77 5.51 -6.06
C CYS A 17 -2.12 5.22 -6.72
N VAL A 18 -2.18 4.12 -7.45
CA VAL A 18 -3.44 3.52 -7.89
C VAL A 18 -3.99 2.71 -6.75
N SER A 19 -4.90 3.29 -5.98
CA SER A 19 -5.47 2.65 -4.82
C SER A 19 -6.71 1.82 -5.20
N ASP A 20 -6.88 0.68 -4.53
CA ASP A 20 -8.11 -0.11 -4.60
C ASP A 20 -9.34 0.65 -4.07
N THR A 21 -9.15 1.62 -3.17
CA THR A 21 -10.19 2.60 -2.79
C THR A 21 -10.74 3.37 -4.01
N GLY A 22 -9.93 3.52 -5.07
CA GLY A 22 -10.40 4.06 -6.35
C GLY A 22 -11.57 3.26 -6.94
N GLY A 23 -11.61 1.94 -6.74
CA GLY A 23 -12.73 1.11 -7.14
C GLY A 23 -14.03 1.42 -6.41
N MET A 24 -13.96 1.81 -5.13
CA MET A 24 -15.13 2.27 -4.38
C MET A 24 -15.66 3.59 -4.95
N ILE A 25 -14.77 4.51 -5.32
CA ILE A 25 -15.15 5.85 -5.81
C ILE A 25 -15.65 5.80 -7.25
N LEU A 26 -14.96 5.06 -8.13
CA LEU A 26 -15.23 5.06 -9.57
C LEU A 26 -16.33 4.08 -9.96
N PHE A 27 -16.42 2.93 -9.27
CA PHE A 27 -17.34 1.85 -9.63
C PHE A 27 -18.45 1.63 -8.59
N GLY A 28 -18.44 2.38 -7.47
CA GLY A 28 -19.49 2.32 -6.45
C GLY A 28 -19.43 1.09 -5.55
N HIS A 29 -18.28 0.41 -5.46
CA HIS A 29 -18.12 -0.70 -4.52
C HIS A 29 -18.25 -0.22 -3.07
N GLN A 30 -18.86 -1.05 -2.21
CA GLN A 30 -19.03 -0.74 -0.80
C GLN A 30 -17.78 -1.06 0.05
N SER A 31 -16.84 -1.81 -0.51
CA SER A 31 -15.61 -2.24 0.17
C SER A 31 -14.50 -2.47 -0.85
N THR A 32 -13.25 -2.25 -0.44
CA THR A 32 -12.07 -2.60 -1.24
C THR A 32 -11.98 -4.10 -1.53
N THR A 33 -12.55 -4.93 -0.67
CA THR A 33 -12.60 -6.39 -0.89
C THR A 33 -13.45 -6.82 -2.09
N SER A 34 -14.28 -5.92 -2.61
CA SER A 34 -15.11 -6.17 -3.80
C SER A 34 -14.44 -5.69 -5.10
N VAL A 35 -13.33 -4.96 -4.99
CA VAL A 35 -12.60 -4.42 -6.14
C VAL A 35 -11.78 -5.55 -6.78
N SER A 36 -12.02 -5.79 -8.05
CA SER A 36 -11.35 -6.84 -8.80
C SER A 36 -9.94 -6.44 -9.24
N PHE A 37 -9.11 -7.44 -9.53
CA PHE A 37 -7.79 -7.24 -10.12
C PHE A 37 -7.87 -6.45 -11.45
N ASP A 38 -8.85 -6.76 -12.30
CA ASP A 38 -8.99 -6.12 -13.61
C ASP A 38 -9.41 -4.65 -13.50
N GLU A 39 -10.20 -4.27 -12.51
CA GLU A 39 -10.53 -2.87 -12.23
C GLU A 39 -9.30 -2.07 -11.81
N VAL A 40 -8.46 -2.61 -10.91
CA VAL A 40 -7.20 -1.97 -10.52
C VAL A 40 -6.24 -1.91 -11.73
N MET A 41 -6.18 -2.96 -12.54
CA MET A 41 -5.38 -2.98 -13.77
C MET A 41 -5.85 -1.90 -14.76
N MET A 42 -7.15 -1.72 -14.94
CA MET A 42 -7.70 -0.69 -15.81
C MET A 42 -7.33 0.72 -15.32
N MET A 43 -7.45 0.98 -14.03
CA MET A 43 -7.03 2.26 -13.42
C MET A 43 -5.52 2.48 -13.57
N SER A 44 -4.71 1.44 -13.38
CA SER A 44 -3.25 1.48 -13.53
C SER A 44 -2.84 1.85 -14.95
N LYS A 45 -3.45 1.23 -15.96
CA LYS A 45 -3.24 1.57 -17.37
C LYS A 45 -3.68 3.01 -17.72
N ALA A 46 -4.69 3.54 -17.04
CA ALA A 46 -5.12 4.93 -17.22
C ALA A 46 -4.10 5.92 -16.63
N ILE A 47 -3.57 5.62 -15.44
CA ILE A 47 -2.51 6.43 -14.81
C ILE A 47 -1.23 6.40 -15.64
N ASP A 48 -0.82 5.25 -16.15
CA ASP A 48 0.34 5.13 -17.02
C ASP A 48 0.24 6.04 -18.27
N ARG A 49 -0.92 6.06 -18.91
CA ARG A 49 -1.13 6.95 -20.07
C ARG A 49 -1.17 8.44 -19.71
N GLY A 50 -1.59 8.78 -18.49
CA GLY A 50 -1.78 10.16 -18.04
C GLY A 50 -0.58 10.76 -17.30
N SER A 51 0.37 9.94 -16.85
CA SER A 51 1.52 10.37 -16.06
C SER A 51 2.83 10.21 -16.82
N GLN A 52 3.63 11.30 -16.83
CA GLN A 52 4.96 11.29 -17.44
C GLN A 52 6.10 11.26 -16.40
N TYR A 53 5.83 11.62 -15.15
CA TYR A 53 6.87 11.93 -14.15
C TYR A 53 6.52 11.39 -12.79
N GLY A 54 5.78 10.64 -12.39
CA GLY A 54 5.55 10.14 -11.03
C GLY A 54 5.92 8.67 -10.91
N LEU A 55 6.41 8.27 -9.76
CA LEU A 55 6.58 6.86 -9.42
C LEU A 55 5.22 6.18 -9.39
N ARG A 56 4.96 5.29 -10.33
CA ARG A 56 3.67 4.60 -10.47
C ARG A 56 3.60 3.42 -9.51
N MET A 57 2.84 3.61 -8.46
CA MET A 57 2.59 2.61 -7.44
C MET A 57 1.18 2.06 -7.58
N VAL A 58 1.03 0.77 -7.41
CA VAL A 58 -0.25 0.06 -7.51
C VAL A 58 -0.52 -0.73 -6.24
N ASP A 59 -1.71 -0.58 -5.69
CA ASP A 59 -2.19 -1.46 -4.63
C ASP A 59 -2.42 -2.86 -5.17
N MET A 60 -1.83 -3.84 -4.51
CA MET A 60 -2.17 -5.23 -4.75
C MET A 60 -3.58 -5.48 -4.19
N PRO A 61 -4.61 -5.65 -5.04
CA PRO A 61 -5.99 -5.74 -4.55
C PRO A 61 -6.22 -6.99 -3.70
N TYR A 62 -7.34 -6.96 -2.95
CA TYR A 62 -7.72 -8.10 -2.12
C TYR A 62 -7.69 -9.40 -2.91
N TRP A 63 -7.20 -10.47 -2.28
CA TRP A 63 -7.06 -11.81 -2.86
C TRP A 63 -6.03 -11.95 -3.99
N SER A 64 -5.28 -10.91 -4.34
CA SER A 64 -4.26 -10.97 -5.39
C SER A 64 -2.89 -11.49 -4.93
N PHE A 65 -2.62 -11.48 -3.62
CA PHE A 65 -1.33 -11.93 -3.03
C PHE A 65 -1.51 -12.76 -1.75
N HIS A 66 -2.74 -13.21 -1.48
CA HIS A 66 -3.09 -13.88 -0.23
C HIS A 66 -3.05 -15.42 -0.31
N VAL A 67 -3.09 -15.97 -1.51
CA VAL A 67 -3.23 -17.42 -1.72
C VAL A 67 -1.88 -18.13 -1.70
N SER A 68 -0.90 -17.61 -2.41
CA SER A 68 0.45 -18.17 -2.48
C SER A 68 1.50 -17.14 -2.88
N LYS A 69 2.77 -17.45 -2.68
CA LYS A 69 3.90 -16.62 -3.12
C LYS A 69 3.95 -16.50 -4.66
N GLU A 70 3.67 -17.59 -5.35
CA GLU A 70 3.63 -17.64 -6.82
C GLU A 70 2.55 -16.72 -7.36
N GLN A 71 1.33 -16.76 -6.79
CA GLN A 71 0.26 -15.84 -7.15
C GLN A 71 0.66 -14.38 -6.92
N ALA A 72 1.31 -14.09 -5.80
CA ALA A 72 1.75 -12.74 -5.48
C ALA A 72 2.74 -12.20 -6.52
N VAL A 73 3.74 -13.00 -6.89
CA VAL A 73 4.76 -12.64 -7.90
C VAL A 73 4.12 -12.51 -9.28
N GLU A 74 3.26 -13.44 -9.68
CA GLU A 74 2.58 -13.41 -10.98
C GLU A 74 1.73 -12.14 -11.12
N ASN A 75 0.90 -11.84 -10.12
CA ASN A 75 0.03 -10.66 -10.14
C ASN A 75 0.81 -9.35 -10.09
N ALA A 76 1.86 -9.26 -9.27
CA ALA A 76 2.75 -8.11 -9.25
C ALA A 76 3.44 -7.91 -10.62
N GLY A 77 3.94 -9.00 -11.21
CA GLY A 77 4.56 -9.00 -12.53
C GLY A 77 3.59 -8.54 -13.64
N ARG A 78 2.32 -8.89 -13.54
CA ARG A 78 1.30 -8.41 -14.47
C ARG A 78 1.11 -6.89 -14.40
N PHE A 79 1.08 -6.29 -13.21
CA PHE A 79 1.01 -4.83 -13.08
C PHE A 79 2.24 -4.14 -13.68
N VAL A 80 3.42 -4.70 -13.46
CA VAL A 80 4.66 -4.18 -14.07
C VAL A 80 4.59 -4.28 -15.59
N HIS A 81 4.24 -5.45 -16.12
CA HIS A 81 4.29 -5.70 -17.57
C HIS A 81 3.15 -5.04 -18.33
N GLU A 82 1.93 -5.06 -17.79
CA GLU A 82 0.74 -4.60 -18.51
C GLU A 82 0.40 -3.12 -18.26
N ALA A 83 0.86 -2.53 -17.15
CA ALA A 83 0.51 -1.17 -16.76
C ALA A 83 1.73 -0.30 -16.40
N ASN A 84 2.96 -0.77 -16.69
CA ASN A 84 4.21 -0.08 -16.37
C ASN A 84 4.29 0.38 -14.90
N ALA A 85 3.71 -0.39 -13.99
CA ALA A 85 3.83 -0.13 -12.56
C ALA A 85 5.29 -0.31 -12.10
N GLU A 86 5.75 0.57 -11.22
CA GLU A 86 7.13 0.58 -10.74
C GLU A 86 7.24 0.07 -9.32
N VAL A 87 6.14 0.15 -8.55
CA VAL A 87 6.07 -0.24 -7.14
C VAL A 87 4.74 -0.92 -6.86
N MET A 88 4.77 -1.99 -6.08
CA MET A 88 3.57 -2.59 -5.49
C MET A 88 3.37 -2.06 -4.06
N LYS A 89 2.11 -1.74 -3.69
CA LYS A 89 1.76 -1.50 -2.30
C LYS A 89 1.00 -2.73 -1.76
N CYS A 90 1.49 -3.27 -0.66
CA CYS A 90 0.91 -4.45 -0.01
C CYS A 90 0.44 -4.08 1.40
N GLU A 91 -0.87 -4.10 1.62
CA GLU A 91 -1.42 -3.89 2.95
C GLU A 91 -1.50 -5.19 3.75
N GLY A 92 -1.24 -5.10 5.04
CA GLY A 92 -1.34 -6.30 5.85
C GLY A 92 -0.63 -6.23 7.18
N ASN A 93 0.01 -7.33 7.51
CA ASN A 93 0.78 -7.55 8.71
C ASN A 93 1.86 -8.61 8.45
N ARG A 94 2.58 -9.01 9.51
CA ARG A 94 3.65 -10.03 9.45
C ARG A 94 3.24 -11.36 8.78
N HIS A 95 1.96 -11.72 8.73
CA HIS A 95 1.51 -12.95 8.08
C HIS A 95 1.59 -12.86 6.54
N HIS A 96 1.68 -11.65 5.97
CA HIS A 96 1.82 -11.42 4.54
C HIS A 96 3.30 -11.28 4.10
N VAL A 97 4.23 -11.27 5.06
CA VAL A 97 5.69 -11.18 4.79
C VAL A 97 6.16 -12.19 3.75
N PRO A 98 5.77 -13.48 3.77
CA PRO A 98 6.24 -14.43 2.76
C PRO A 98 5.87 -14.07 1.31
N ALA A 99 4.73 -13.43 1.10
CA ALA A 99 4.32 -12.95 -0.23
C ALA A 99 5.11 -11.70 -0.63
N ILE A 100 5.31 -10.77 0.32
CA ILE A 100 6.11 -9.56 0.14
C ILE A 100 7.55 -9.90 -0.24
N GLU A 101 8.21 -10.81 0.51
CA GLU A 101 9.55 -11.30 0.21
C GLU A 101 9.67 -11.87 -1.21
N ALA A 102 8.67 -12.63 -1.63
CA ALA A 102 8.67 -13.23 -2.96
C ALA A 102 8.60 -12.16 -4.05
N ILE A 103 7.75 -11.12 -3.89
CA ILE A 103 7.66 -10.00 -4.83
C ILE A 103 9.00 -9.23 -4.87
N VAL A 104 9.57 -8.90 -3.70
CA VAL A 104 10.87 -8.21 -3.62
C VAL A 104 11.99 -9.04 -4.25
N SER A 105 12.03 -10.34 -3.97
CA SER A 105 13.02 -11.26 -4.55
C SER A 105 12.90 -11.40 -6.07
N ALA A 106 11.71 -11.17 -6.61
CA ALA A 106 11.49 -11.10 -8.06
C ALA A 106 11.96 -9.77 -8.68
N GLY A 107 12.49 -8.83 -7.88
CA GLY A 107 13.02 -7.55 -8.34
C GLY A 107 11.98 -6.43 -8.40
N ILE A 108 10.80 -6.61 -7.83
CA ILE A 108 9.73 -5.60 -7.81
C ILE A 108 9.75 -4.88 -6.46
N PRO A 109 9.96 -3.55 -6.43
CA PRO A 109 9.92 -2.79 -5.19
C PRO A 109 8.55 -2.84 -4.51
N VAL A 110 8.52 -2.97 -3.17
CA VAL A 110 7.30 -3.02 -2.38
C VAL A 110 7.28 -1.94 -1.32
N GLN A 111 6.16 -1.21 -1.22
CA GLN A 111 5.78 -0.41 -0.07
C GLN A 111 4.89 -1.24 0.85
N GLY A 112 5.28 -1.41 2.10
CA GLY A 112 4.43 -2.02 3.12
C GLY A 112 3.38 -1.04 3.63
N HIS A 113 2.18 -1.52 3.97
CA HIS A 113 1.10 -0.69 4.49
C HIS A 113 0.52 -1.30 5.77
N ILE A 114 0.58 -0.52 6.84
CA ILE A 114 0.09 -0.87 8.18
C ILE A 114 -0.91 0.17 8.70
N GLY A 115 -1.54 -0.14 9.81
CA GLY A 115 -2.53 0.72 10.46
C GLY A 115 -3.94 0.30 10.10
N ILE A 116 -4.78 1.23 9.63
CA ILE A 116 -6.00 0.82 8.94
C ILE A 116 -5.60 0.15 7.64
N THR A 117 -6.09 -1.05 7.49
CA THR A 117 -5.95 -1.85 6.29
C THR A 117 -7.36 -2.16 5.80
N PRO A 118 -7.87 -1.42 4.78
CA PRO A 118 -9.26 -1.54 4.31
C PRO A 118 -9.70 -2.96 3.99
N MET A 119 -8.82 -3.78 3.45
CA MET A 119 -9.09 -5.19 3.17
C MET A 119 -9.37 -6.03 4.42
N ARG A 120 -8.93 -5.55 5.60
CA ARG A 120 -9.08 -6.23 6.90
C ARG A 120 -10.07 -5.54 7.83
N MET A 121 -10.86 -4.59 7.34
CA MET A 121 -11.84 -3.83 8.11
C MET A 121 -12.70 -4.66 9.06
N PRO A 122 -13.25 -5.82 8.64
CA PRO A 122 -14.03 -6.66 9.55
C PRO A 122 -13.26 -7.13 10.78
N GLN A 123 -11.93 -7.30 10.65
CA GLN A 123 -11.05 -7.72 11.75
C GLN A 123 -10.64 -6.54 12.65
N LEU A 124 -10.65 -5.32 12.11
CA LEU A 124 -10.22 -4.12 12.81
C LEU A 124 -11.34 -3.40 13.57
N GLY A 125 -12.59 -3.84 13.40
CA GLY A 125 -13.74 -3.22 14.05
C GLY A 125 -14.20 -1.91 13.40
N GLY A 126 -13.85 -1.70 12.13
CA GLY A 126 -14.24 -0.52 11.35
C GLY A 126 -13.12 0.51 11.19
N PHE A 127 -13.47 1.70 10.69
CA PHE A 127 -12.54 2.82 10.47
C PHE A 127 -12.20 3.53 11.80
N VAL A 128 -11.35 2.90 12.61
CA VAL A 128 -10.88 3.45 13.89
C VAL A 128 -9.36 3.53 13.90
N ALA A 129 -8.83 4.62 14.46
CA ALA A 129 -7.39 4.79 14.58
C ALA A 129 -6.75 3.62 15.31
N GLN A 130 -5.69 3.08 14.74
CA GLN A 130 -4.95 1.94 15.23
C GLN A 130 -3.78 2.38 16.13
N GLY A 131 -3.33 1.48 17.03
CA GLY A 131 -2.20 1.77 17.90
C GLY A 131 -2.54 2.53 19.19
N LYS A 132 -3.83 2.63 19.58
CA LYS A 132 -4.28 3.37 20.78
C LYS A 132 -3.91 2.72 22.11
N THR A 133 -3.55 1.47 22.14
CA THR A 133 -3.06 0.76 23.32
C THR A 133 -1.62 0.30 23.11
N ALA A 134 -0.88 0.12 24.20
CA ALA A 134 0.51 -0.33 24.12
C ALA A 134 0.67 -1.64 23.32
N ASP A 135 -0.23 -2.60 23.52
CA ASP A 135 -0.19 -3.88 22.80
C ASP A 135 -0.42 -3.68 21.29
N ARG A 136 -1.43 -2.86 20.92
CA ARG A 136 -1.70 -2.58 19.50
C ARG A 136 -0.61 -1.75 18.85
N ALA A 137 -0.02 -0.80 19.56
CA ALA A 137 1.14 -0.04 19.09
C ALA A 137 2.33 -0.99 18.85
N LYS A 138 2.60 -1.89 19.80
CA LYS A 138 3.66 -2.89 19.66
C LYS A 138 3.42 -3.81 18.45
N GLU A 139 2.19 -4.30 18.25
CA GLU A 139 1.86 -5.13 17.08
C GLU A 139 2.14 -4.40 15.76
N LEU A 140 1.75 -3.13 15.63
CA LEU A 140 2.01 -2.34 14.43
C LEU A 140 3.50 -2.12 14.18
N ILE A 141 4.27 -1.86 15.26
CA ILE A 141 5.73 -1.72 15.18
C ILE A 141 6.38 -3.03 14.74
N ASP A 142 5.95 -4.16 15.31
CA ASP A 142 6.46 -5.47 14.93
C ASP A 142 6.09 -5.82 13.47
N ASP A 143 4.88 -5.46 13.01
CA ASP A 143 4.45 -5.65 11.62
C ASP A 143 5.27 -4.79 10.65
N ALA A 144 5.51 -3.52 10.97
CA ALA A 144 6.35 -2.62 10.17
C ALA A 144 7.80 -3.12 10.04
N LYS A 145 8.38 -3.57 11.16
CA LYS A 145 9.73 -4.17 11.17
C LYS A 145 9.79 -5.42 10.29
N ALA A 146 8.81 -6.32 10.42
CA ALA A 146 8.77 -7.53 9.62
C ALA A 146 8.64 -7.24 8.11
N MET A 147 7.87 -6.21 7.72
CA MET A 147 7.79 -5.76 6.33
C MET A 147 9.10 -5.14 5.85
N TYR A 148 9.76 -4.33 6.70
CA TYR A 148 11.09 -3.81 6.38
C TYR A 148 12.11 -4.93 6.18
N ASP A 149 12.16 -5.91 7.09
CA ASP A 149 13.05 -7.07 6.99
C ASP A 149 12.78 -7.92 5.74
N ALA A 150 11.53 -7.94 5.27
CA ALA A 150 11.13 -8.55 3.99
C ALA A 150 11.59 -7.77 2.75
N GLY A 151 12.20 -6.60 2.93
CA GLY A 151 12.75 -5.76 1.87
C GLY A 151 11.83 -4.66 1.36
N CYS A 152 10.77 -4.28 2.10
CA CYS A 152 10.01 -3.09 1.77
C CYS A 152 10.90 -1.84 1.83
N PHE A 153 10.88 -1.04 0.76
CA PHE A 153 11.71 0.18 0.67
C PHE A 153 11.08 1.39 1.39
N SER A 154 9.82 1.29 1.76
CA SER A 154 9.07 2.30 2.54
C SER A 154 7.89 1.66 3.26
N ILE A 155 7.41 2.31 4.32
CA ILE A 155 6.23 1.88 5.09
C ILE A 155 5.19 3.00 5.07
N LEU A 156 3.95 2.69 4.70
CA LEU A 156 2.79 3.56 4.85
C LEU A 156 2.10 3.26 6.17
N CYS A 157 1.90 4.30 6.98
CA CYS A 157 1.12 4.26 8.22
C CYS A 157 -0.22 4.97 7.98
N GLU A 158 -1.31 4.21 7.89
CA GLU A 158 -2.64 4.77 7.67
C GLU A 158 -3.45 4.80 8.96
N VAL A 159 -3.88 6.01 9.36
CA VAL A 159 -4.74 6.25 10.54
C VAL A 159 -4.24 5.49 11.78
N THR A 160 -2.94 5.59 12.04
CA THR A 160 -2.32 5.18 13.30
C THR A 160 -2.24 6.37 14.26
N THR A 161 -1.89 6.14 15.52
CA THR A 161 -1.53 7.24 16.40
C THR A 161 -0.22 7.87 15.92
N SER A 162 -0.05 9.20 16.13
CA SER A 162 1.15 9.93 15.74
C SER A 162 2.40 9.36 16.37
N GLU A 163 2.31 8.94 17.65
CA GLU A 163 3.42 8.38 18.39
C GLU A 163 3.98 7.09 17.76
N VAL A 164 3.11 6.27 17.16
CA VAL A 164 3.54 5.06 16.43
C VAL A 164 4.25 5.45 15.16
N ALA A 165 3.70 6.40 14.37
CA ALA A 165 4.29 6.83 13.12
C ALA A 165 5.65 7.53 13.34
N GLU A 166 5.74 8.43 14.33
CA GLU A 166 6.98 9.10 14.72
C GLU A 166 8.04 8.10 15.17
N TYR A 167 7.68 7.16 16.04
CA TYR A 167 8.62 6.14 16.50
C TYR A 167 9.13 5.27 15.34
N LEU A 168 8.26 4.87 14.41
CA LEU A 168 8.67 4.12 13.23
C LEU A 168 9.61 4.92 12.33
N ALA A 169 9.35 6.22 12.16
CA ALA A 169 10.23 7.10 11.39
C ALA A 169 11.62 7.27 12.01
N GLU A 170 11.73 7.17 13.34
CA GLU A 170 13.01 7.21 14.06
C GLU A 170 13.82 5.92 13.93
N ILE A 171 13.15 4.76 13.93
CA ILE A 171 13.86 3.47 14.04
C ILE A 171 14.05 2.75 12.70
N LEU A 172 13.24 3.06 11.69
CA LEU A 172 13.36 2.40 10.38
C LEU A 172 14.28 3.22 9.46
N PRO A 173 15.25 2.59 8.78
CA PRO A 173 16.15 3.29 7.86
C PRO A 173 15.53 3.49 6.47
N VAL A 174 14.21 3.42 6.37
CA VAL A 174 13.42 3.64 5.14
C VAL A 174 12.36 4.70 5.39
N PRO A 175 11.87 5.40 4.34
CA PRO A 175 10.80 6.37 4.50
C PRO A 175 9.55 5.79 5.15
N VAL A 176 9.01 6.48 6.15
CA VAL A 176 7.70 6.22 6.74
C VAL A 176 6.76 7.32 6.25
N ILE A 177 5.69 6.91 5.56
CA ILE A 177 4.72 7.82 4.97
C ILE A 177 3.47 7.82 5.83
N SER A 178 3.07 9.01 6.29
CA SER A 178 1.87 9.19 7.10
C SER A 178 0.65 9.46 6.22
N LEU A 179 -0.43 8.73 6.46
CA LEU A 179 -1.76 9.00 5.91
C LEU A 179 -2.75 9.05 7.08
N GLY A 180 -3.02 10.28 7.59
CA GLY A 180 -3.84 10.46 8.78
C GLY A 180 -3.21 9.91 10.08
N ALA A 181 -1.88 9.89 10.16
CA ALA A 181 -1.12 9.35 11.29
C ALA A 181 -0.17 10.39 11.92
N GLY A 182 -0.49 11.67 11.82
CA GLY A 182 0.35 12.80 12.28
C GLY A 182 1.09 13.48 11.12
N ASN A 183 1.97 14.42 11.47
CA ASN A 183 2.76 15.23 10.53
C ASN A 183 4.10 14.58 10.24
#